data_c8b909e170c051c2adb00c4d15be7abb
#
_entry.id   c8b909e170c051c2adb00c4d15be7abb
#
_cell.length_a   1.000
_cell.length_b   1.000
_cell.length_c   1.000
_cell.angle_alpha   90.00
_cell.angle_beta   90.00
_cell.angle_gamma   90.00
#
_symmetry.space_group_name_H-M   'P 1'
#
loop_
_entity.id
_entity.type
_entity.pdbx_description
1 polymer ?
#
loop_
_entity_poly.entity_id
_entity_poly.type
_entity_poly.pdbx_seq_one_letter_code
_entity_poly.pdbx_strand_id
1 'polypeptide(L)'
;MRKIAIALTKGGVGKTTTAVNLAAGLALAGQRVLLADVDTQGQSARSLGLQPAAGLAELAAGEATPEQAITLARPNLWLLAGGRALANLKRLITRKDFGGEQTLAEALAPMEDRYDFVILDTAPGWDALSVNVLFYAQEVLTPVSLEVMTLQSLRDFAQSMASIQKYHPQLDLHYVVPTFFDRRVRKSDEIFQQLTKAFPEQLCSPIRYNVRLSEAPGYGQTIFEYAPGSPGAEDYRKLTERILEDGRA
;
A
#
# COMPACT_ATOMS: atom_id res chain seq x y z
N MET A 1 -14.02 2.49 -9.07
CA MET A 1 -12.61 2.20 -8.73
C MET A 1 -12.37 2.49 -7.26
N ARG A 2 -11.67 1.60 -6.53
CA ARG A 2 -11.29 1.79 -5.12
C ARG A 2 -9.81 2.20 -5.04
N LYS A 3 -9.50 3.18 -4.20
CA LYS A 3 -8.16 3.76 -4.01
C LYS A 3 -7.70 3.50 -2.59
N ILE A 4 -6.81 2.51 -2.42
CA ILE A 4 -6.38 2.03 -1.10
C ILE A 4 -4.91 2.39 -0.87
N ALA A 5 -4.64 3.24 0.11
CA ALA A 5 -3.28 3.57 0.55
C ALA A 5 -2.80 2.57 1.61
N ILE A 6 -1.65 1.94 1.36
CA ILE A 6 -0.97 1.09 2.34
C ILE A 6 -0.01 1.98 3.13
N ALA A 7 -0.44 2.52 4.27
CA ALA A 7 0.26 3.60 4.93
C ALA A 7 0.42 3.40 6.45
N LEU A 8 1.60 3.74 6.95
CA LEU A 8 1.96 3.97 8.34
C LEU A 8 3.31 4.69 8.38
N THR A 9 3.48 5.60 9.33
CA THR A 9 4.75 6.34 9.48
C THR A 9 5.93 5.47 9.89
N LYS A 10 5.68 4.34 10.58
CA LYS A 10 6.73 3.40 11.00
C LYS A 10 7.26 2.57 9.82
N GLY A 11 8.58 2.45 9.74
CA GLY A 11 9.26 1.54 8.81
C GLY A 11 9.21 0.07 9.27
N GLY A 12 9.38 -0.86 8.33
CA GLY A 12 9.52 -2.29 8.63
C GLY A 12 8.25 -3.02 9.08
N VAL A 13 7.06 -2.42 8.91
CA VAL A 13 5.77 -3.02 9.29
C VAL A 13 5.15 -3.89 8.19
N GLY A 14 5.81 -4.03 7.04
CA GLY A 14 5.33 -4.86 5.93
C GLY A 14 4.47 -4.12 4.91
N LYS A 15 4.59 -2.79 4.75
CA LYS A 15 3.81 -2.02 3.77
C LYS A 15 3.96 -2.55 2.36
N THR A 16 5.17 -2.55 1.81
CA THR A 16 5.43 -3.05 0.45
C THR A 16 5.03 -4.52 0.27
N THR A 17 5.32 -5.37 1.26
CA THR A 17 4.90 -6.78 1.23
C THR A 17 3.38 -6.89 1.14
N THR A 18 2.67 -6.07 1.91
CA THR A 18 1.20 -6.04 1.88
C THR A 18 0.68 -5.47 0.57
N ALA A 19 1.24 -4.35 0.08
CA ALA A 19 0.84 -3.74 -1.18
C ALA A 19 0.98 -4.71 -2.36
N VAL A 20 2.15 -5.34 -2.50
CA VAL A 20 2.44 -6.30 -3.58
C VAL A 20 1.54 -7.53 -3.52
N ASN A 21 1.40 -8.15 -2.35
CA ASN A 21 0.63 -9.39 -2.25
C ASN A 21 -0.89 -9.14 -2.25
N LEU A 22 -1.37 -8.03 -1.71
CA LEU A 22 -2.77 -7.64 -1.86
C LEU A 22 -3.11 -7.35 -3.32
N ALA A 23 -2.29 -6.55 -4.02
CA ALA A 23 -2.51 -6.24 -5.44
C ALA A 23 -2.50 -7.52 -6.28
N ALA A 24 -1.59 -8.44 -6.02
CA ALA A 24 -1.55 -9.75 -6.68
C ALA A 24 -2.78 -10.61 -6.37
N GLY A 25 -3.22 -10.64 -5.11
CA GLY A 25 -4.43 -11.36 -4.69
C GLY A 25 -5.69 -10.85 -5.40
N LEU A 26 -5.87 -9.52 -5.47
CA LEU A 26 -6.96 -8.88 -6.18
C LEU A 26 -6.92 -9.19 -7.69
N ALA A 27 -5.73 -9.15 -8.30
CA ALA A 27 -5.55 -9.49 -9.71
C ALA A 27 -5.87 -10.98 -10.00
N LEU A 28 -5.48 -11.90 -9.11
CA LEU A 28 -5.84 -13.31 -9.19
C LEU A 28 -7.35 -13.54 -9.03
N ALA A 29 -8.04 -12.67 -8.31
CA ALA A 29 -9.50 -12.67 -8.21
C ALA A 29 -10.20 -12.01 -9.41
N GLY A 30 -9.46 -11.66 -10.47
CA GLY A 30 -9.98 -11.12 -11.73
C GLY A 30 -10.17 -9.60 -11.76
N GLN A 31 -9.72 -8.87 -10.74
CA GLN A 31 -9.79 -7.41 -10.69
C GLN A 31 -8.63 -6.78 -11.48
N ARG A 32 -8.89 -5.67 -12.19
CA ARG A 32 -7.86 -4.85 -12.84
C ARG A 32 -7.20 -3.96 -11.79
N VAL A 33 -5.92 -4.21 -11.48
CA VAL A 33 -5.23 -3.57 -10.37
C VAL A 33 -4.03 -2.78 -10.84
N LEU A 34 -3.96 -1.50 -10.46
CA LEU A 34 -2.75 -0.69 -10.55
C LEU A 34 -2.07 -0.65 -9.18
N LEU A 35 -0.86 -1.17 -9.08
CA LEU A 35 0.03 -0.96 -7.95
C LEU A 35 0.91 0.26 -8.23
N ALA A 36 0.71 1.34 -7.48
CA ALA A 36 1.54 2.54 -7.58
C ALA A 36 2.52 2.58 -6.40
N ASP A 37 3.81 2.50 -6.69
CA ASP A 37 4.88 2.60 -5.70
C ASP A 37 5.25 4.08 -5.50
N VAL A 38 4.99 4.61 -4.31
CA VAL A 38 5.26 6.01 -3.93
C VAL A 38 6.45 6.09 -2.96
N ASP A 39 7.28 5.05 -2.92
CA ASP A 39 8.52 5.03 -2.13
C ASP A 39 9.74 5.32 -3.02
N THR A 40 10.60 6.23 -2.57
CA THR A 40 11.90 6.52 -3.20
C THR A 40 12.85 5.32 -3.25
N GLN A 41 12.56 4.26 -2.49
CA GLN A 41 13.33 3.01 -2.52
C GLN A 41 12.93 2.10 -3.69
N GLY A 42 11.73 2.23 -4.27
CA GLY A 42 11.28 1.48 -5.44
C GLY A 42 11.22 -0.04 -5.20
N GLN A 43 10.76 -0.46 -4.02
CA GLN A 43 10.84 -1.87 -3.64
C GLN A 43 9.78 -2.74 -4.33
N SER A 44 8.63 -2.17 -4.73
CA SER A 44 7.56 -2.90 -5.41
C SER A 44 8.02 -3.49 -6.74
N ALA A 45 8.78 -2.73 -7.55
CA ALA A 45 9.35 -3.23 -8.81
C ALA A 45 10.29 -4.40 -8.57
N ARG A 46 11.20 -4.29 -7.61
CA ARG A 46 12.15 -5.37 -7.24
C ARG A 46 11.43 -6.60 -6.75
N SER A 47 10.40 -6.43 -5.92
CA SER A 47 9.60 -7.54 -5.39
C SER A 47 8.86 -8.32 -6.47
N LEU A 48 8.58 -7.68 -7.61
CA LEU A 48 7.94 -8.29 -8.77
C LEU A 48 8.93 -8.73 -9.87
N GLY A 49 10.24 -8.54 -9.66
CA GLY A 49 11.29 -8.89 -10.62
C GLY A 49 11.30 -7.99 -11.86
N LEU A 50 10.85 -6.74 -11.74
CA LEU A 50 10.71 -5.80 -12.85
C LEU A 50 11.78 -4.71 -12.80
N GLN A 51 12.11 -4.18 -14.00
CA GLN A 51 13.01 -3.04 -14.18
C GLN A 51 12.37 -2.03 -15.15
N PRO A 52 11.32 -1.29 -14.71
CA PRO A 52 10.65 -0.30 -15.54
C PRO A 52 11.61 0.83 -15.98
N ALA A 53 11.48 1.26 -17.23
CA ALA A 53 12.29 2.37 -17.78
C ALA A 53 11.78 3.75 -17.32
N ALA A 54 10.49 3.84 -17.00
CA ALA A 54 9.82 5.03 -16.48
C ALA A 54 8.82 4.62 -15.37
N GLY A 55 8.38 5.58 -14.57
CA GLY A 55 7.44 5.33 -13.49
C GLY A 55 6.65 6.57 -13.10
N LEU A 56 6.25 6.62 -11.83
CA LEU A 56 5.39 7.68 -11.29
C LEU A 56 6.04 9.08 -11.40
N ALA A 57 7.35 9.18 -11.22
CA ALA A 57 8.02 10.47 -11.26
C ALA A 57 7.96 11.09 -12.67
N GLU A 58 8.28 10.31 -13.70
CA GLU A 58 8.27 10.71 -15.09
C GLU A 58 6.84 10.99 -15.58
N LEU A 59 5.87 10.18 -15.15
CA LEU A 59 4.45 10.42 -15.45
C LEU A 59 3.98 11.75 -14.85
N ALA A 60 4.23 11.99 -13.56
CA ALA A 60 3.78 13.20 -12.87
C ALA A 60 4.52 14.47 -13.34
N ALA A 61 5.73 14.33 -13.88
CA ALA A 61 6.47 15.41 -14.50
C ALA A 61 6.03 15.69 -15.96
N GLY A 62 5.18 14.83 -16.55
CA GLY A 62 4.80 14.91 -17.97
C GLY A 62 5.91 14.48 -18.94
N GLU A 63 6.92 13.78 -18.43
CA GLU A 63 8.07 13.28 -19.20
C GLU A 63 7.80 11.90 -19.84
N ALA A 64 6.77 11.19 -19.35
CA ALA A 64 6.32 9.92 -19.90
C ALA A 64 4.78 9.89 -20.02
N THR A 65 4.28 9.22 -21.06
CA THR A 65 2.85 8.90 -21.16
C THR A 65 2.48 7.77 -20.21
N PRO A 66 1.18 7.57 -19.89
CA PRO A 66 0.74 6.42 -19.10
C PRO A 66 1.22 5.08 -19.65
N GLU A 67 1.22 4.92 -20.98
CA GLU A 67 1.64 3.69 -21.66
C GLU A 67 3.15 3.43 -21.53
N GLN A 68 3.95 4.47 -21.34
CA GLN A 68 5.40 4.37 -21.12
C GLN A 68 5.74 4.13 -19.63
N ALA A 69 4.96 4.74 -18.73
CA ALA A 69 5.23 4.70 -17.28
C ALA A 69 4.68 3.44 -16.60
N ILE A 70 3.62 2.84 -17.15
CA ILE A 70 2.94 1.68 -16.56
C ILE A 70 3.44 0.39 -17.20
N THR A 71 3.89 -0.52 -16.36
CA THR A 71 4.40 -1.84 -16.78
C THR A 71 3.44 -2.94 -16.37
N LEU A 72 3.08 -3.84 -17.30
CA LEU A 72 2.32 -5.06 -16.97
C LEU A 72 3.20 -5.98 -16.12
N ALA A 73 2.82 -6.17 -14.88
CA ALA A 73 3.56 -7.01 -13.95
C ALA A 73 3.13 -8.48 -14.01
N ARG A 74 1.82 -8.74 -14.01
CA ARG A 74 1.17 -10.05 -14.11
C ARG A 74 -0.19 -9.87 -14.81
N PRO A 75 -0.88 -10.93 -15.21
CA PRO A 75 -2.26 -10.81 -15.68
C PRO A 75 -3.11 -10.01 -14.69
N ASN A 76 -3.81 -8.98 -15.15
CA ASN A 76 -4.62 -8.04 -14.39
C ASN A 76 -3.88 -7.20 -13.33
N LEU A 77 -2.54 -7.24 -13.27
CA LEU A 77 -1.73 -6.45 -12.36
C LEU A 77 -0.73 -5.58 -13.14
N TRP A 78 -0.87 -4.28 -13.01
CA TRP A 78 0.04 -3.28 -13.56
C TRP A 78 0.80 -2.59 -12.44
N LEU A 79 2.03 -2.18 -12.74
CA LEU A 79 2.91 -1.45 -11.84
C LEU A 79 3.20 -0.06 -12.41
N LEU A 80 2.98 0.97 -11.60
CA LEU A 80 3.54 2.30 -11.76
C LEU A 80 4.69 2.43 -10.75
N ALA A 81 5.90 2.32 -11.24
CA ALA A 81 7.08 2.16 -10.40
C ALA A 81 7.46 3.45 -9.67
N GLY A 82 7.88 3.29 -8.41
CA GLY A 82 8.56 4.33 -7.63
C GLY A 82 10.07 4.34 -7.85
N GLY A 83 10.78 4.91 -6.90
CA GLY A 83 12.23 4.89 -6.91
C GLY A 83 12.85 6.30 -6.76
N ARG A 84 14.16 6.39 -7.01
CA ARG A 84 14.96 7.59 -6.71
C ARG A 84 14.46 8.86 -7.39
N ALA A 85 13.87 8.76 -8.58
CA ALA A 85 13.30 9.88 -9.32
C ALA A 85 12.19 10.61 -8.54
N LEU A 86 11.47 9.92 -7.66
CA LEU A 86 10.46 10.50 -6.78
C LEU A 86 11.02 11.61 -5.85
N ALA A 87 12.32 11.63 -5.58
CA ALA A 87 12.93 12.74 -4.84
C ALA A 87 12.82 14.08 -5.58
N ASN A 88 12.85 14.06 -6.91
CA ASN A 88 12.61 15.25 -7.73
C ASN A 88 11.13 15.64 -7.72
N LEU A 89 10.23 14.68 -7.86
CA LEU A 89 8.79 14.90 -7.75
C LEU A 89 8.43 15.53 -6.40
N LYS A 90 8.98 15.03 -5.31
CA LYS A 90 8.80 15.61 -3.97
C LYS A 90 9.22 17.09 -3.90
N ARG A 91 10.34 17.45 -4.54
CA ARG A 91 10.80 18.85 -4.63
C ARG A 91 9.84 19.71 -5.47
N LEU A 92 9.33 19.17 -6.57
CA LEU A 92 8.35 19.88 -7.42
C LEU A 92 7.06 20.15 -6.65
N ILE A 93 6.52 19.14 -5.95
CA ILE A 93 5.33 19.28 -5.10
C ILE A 93 5.54 20.37 -4.05
N THR A 94 6.68 20.36 -3.35
CA THR A 94 6.97 21.31 -2.26
C THR A 94 7.16 22.75 -2.77
N ARG A 95 7.46 22.94 -4.05
CA ARG A 95 7.63 24.28 -4.68
C ARG A 95 6.36 24.85 -5.27
N LYS A 96 5.29 24.07 -5.41
CA LYS A 96 3.99 24.57 -5.85
C LYS A 96 3.40 25.49 -4.76
N ASP A 97 3.05 26.70 -5.11
CA ASP A 97 2.41 27.65 -4.19
C ASP A 97 1.01 27.18 -3.79
N PHE A 98 0.28 26.51 -4.70
CA PHE A 98 -1.06 25.96 -4.50
C PHE A 98 -1.21 24.61 -5.22
N GLY A 99 -2.05 23.71 -4.67
CA GLY A 99 -2.41 22.44 -5.31
C GLY A 99 -1.30 21.41 -5.35
N GLY A 100 -0.20 21.60 -4.60
CA GLY A 100 0.89 20.63 -4.55
C GLY A 100 0.43 19.26 -4.04
N GLU A 101 -0.56 19.23 -3.16
CA GLU A 101 -1.17 18.01 -2.60
C GLU A 101 -2.00 17.22 -3.61
N GLN A 102 -2.38 17.82 -4.73
CA GLN A 102 -3.19 17.21 -5.80
C GLN A 102 -2.35 16.60 -6.94
N THR A 103 -1.03 16.74 -6.89
CA THR A 103 -0.14 16.35 -8.00
C THR A 103 -0.28 14.87 -8.38
N LEU A 104 -0.44 13.98 -7.40
CA LEU A 104 -0.67 12.55 -7.64
C LEU A 104 -2.05 12.30 -8.27
N ALA A 105 -3.08 12.97 -7.78
CA ALA A 105 -4.44 12.86 -8.32
C ALA A 105 -4.49 13.34 -9.78
N GLU A 106 -3.86 14.49 -10.09
CA GLU A 106 -3.76 15.01 -11.45
C GLU A 106 -3.05 14.03 -12.40
N ALA A 107 -1.95 13.41 -11.95
CA ALA A 107 -1.19 12.45 -12.74
C ALA A 107 -1.96 11.14 -13.02
N LEU A 108 -2.79 10.68 -12.07
CA LEU A 108 -3.50 9.41 -12.18
C LEU A 108 -4.91 9.54 -12.78
N ALA A 109 -5.53 10.71 -12.73
CA ALA A 109 -6.88 10.93 -13.23
C ALA A 109 -7.15 10.43 -14.67
N PRO A 110 -6.25 10.59 -15.67
CA PRO A 110 -6.50 10.14 -17.04
C PRO A 110 -6.64 8.63 -17.21
N MET A 111 -6.28 7.84 -16.19
CA MET A 111 -6.27 6.38 -16.31
C MET A 111 -7.18 5.67 -15.30
N GLU A 112 -7.93 6.42 -14.49
CA GLU A 112 -8.77 5.87 -13.43
C GLU A 112 -9.78 4.83 -13.92
N ASP A 113 -10.41 5.03 -15.08
CA ASP A 113 -11.41 4.12 -15.64
C ASP A 113 -10.83 2.77 -16.13
N ARG A 114 -9.50 2.67 -16.19
CA ARG A 114 -8.82 1.44 -16.65
C ARG A 114 -8.75 0.37 -15.57
N TYR A 115 -8.90 0.74 -14.27
CA TYR A 115 -8.66 -0.13 -13.13
C TYR A 115 -9.87 -0.21 -12.20
N ASP A 116 -10.01 -1.35 -11.54
CA ASP A 116 -11.02 -1.56 -10.49
C ASP A 116 -10.45 -1.16 -9.12
N PHE A 117 -9.11 -1.33 -8.95
CA PHE A 117 -8.37 -0.96 -7.76
C PHE A 117 -7.07 -0.21 -8.10
N VAL A 118 -6.76 0.79 -7.28
CA VAL A 118 -5.43 1.40 -7.19
C VAL A 118 -4.89 1.17 -5.78
N ILE A 119 -3.80 0.42 -5.68
CA ILE A 119 -3.09 0.15 -4.42
C ILE A 119 -1.85 1.04 -4.39
N LEU A 120 -1.73 1.88 -3.36
CA LEU A 120 -0.63 2.84 -3.22
C LEU A 120 0.32 2.36 -2.12
N ASP A 121 1.52 1.92 -2.49
CA ASP A 121 2.59 1.57 -1.55
C ASP A 121 3.33 2.84 -1.11
N THR A 122 3.39 3.11 0.20
CA THR A 122 3.97 4.34 0.73
C THR A 122 5.29 4.13 1.45
N ALA A 123 6.17 5.13 1.36
CA ALA A 123 7.36 5.22 2.20
C ALA A 123 7.00 5.35 3.69
N PRO A 124 7.91 4.98 4.61
CA PRO A 124 7.76 5.36 6.01
C PRO A 124 7.93 6.88 6.19
N GLY A 125 7.22 7.43 7.17
CA GLY A 125 7.29 8.85 7.50
C GLY A 125 6.07 9.66 7.02
N TRP A 126 6.18 10.97 7.20
CA TRP A 126 5.14 11.95 6.87
C TRP A 126 5.76 13.06 6.03
N ASP A 127 5.58 13.00 4.73
CA ASP A 127 6.18 13.95 3.78
C ASP A 127 5.22 14.33 2.66
N ALA A 128 5.65 15.17 1.73
CA ALA A 128 4.83 15.65 0.64
C ALA A 128 4.25 14.53 -0.26
N LEU A 129 4.97 13.41 -0.43
CA LEU A 129 4.47 12.26 -1.19
C LEU A 129 3.39 11.51 -0.40
N SER A 130 3.62 11.27 0.90
CA SER A 130 2.62 10.64 1.77
C SER A 130 1.33 11.46 1.85
N VAL A 131 1.44 12.79 1.95
CA VAL A 131 0.28 13.70 1.90
C VAL A 131 -0.45 13.57 0.57
N ASN A 132 0.26 13.59 -0.57
CA ASN A 132 -0.35 13.39 -1.89
C ASN A 132 -1.10 12.06 -2.01
N VAL A 133 -0.53 10.98 -1.48
CA VAL A 133 -1.21 9.68 -1.45
C VAL A 133 -2.53 9.75 -0.68
N LEU A 134 -2.52 10.38 0.49
CA LEU A 134 -3.72 10.49 1.34
C LEU A 134 -4.77 11.45 0.78
N PHE A 135 -4.37 12.47 -0.01
CA PHE A 135 -5.33 13.30 -0.76
C PHE A 135 -5.91 12.59 -1.98
N TYR A 136 -5.25 11.58 -2.51
CA TYR A 136 -5.74 10.79 -3.64
C TYR A 136 -6.56 9.56 -3.20
N ALA A 137 -6.16 8.92 -2.11
CA ALA A 137 -6.82 7.73 -1.59
C ALA A 137 -8.16 8.05 -0.92
N GLN A 138 -9.04 7.07 -0.86
CA GLN A 138 -10.28 7.11 -0.09
C GLN A 138 -10.20 6.17 1.12
N GLU A 139 -9.47 5.08 0.97
CA GLU A 139 -9.32 4.05 1.97
C GLU A 139 -7.86 3.93 2.41
N VAL A 140 -7.65 3.78 3.71
CA VAL A 140 -6.34 3.49 4.27
C VAL A 140 -6.33 2.09 4.85
N LEU A 141 -5.35 1.30 4.44
CA LEU A 141 -4.98 0.03 5.04
C LEU A 141 -3.65 0.22 5.76
N THR A 142 -3.64 -0.05 7.07
CA THR A 142 -2.44 0.12 7.89
C THR A 142 -1.92 -1.23 8.37
N PRO A 143 -0.78 -1.71 7.85
CA PRO A 143 -0.06 -2.84 8.42
C PRO A 143 0.54 -2.45 9.78
N VAL A 144 0.32 -3.29 10.80
CA VAL A 144 0.74 -3.01 12.19
C VAL A 144 1.54 -4.20 12.72
N SER A 145 2.86 -4.06 12.85
CA SER A 145 3.65 -5.08 13.55
C SER A 145 3.27 -5.10 15.04
N LEU A 146 3.16 -6.30 15.61
CA LEU A 146 2.66 -6.48 16.98
C LEU A 146 3.74 -6.13 18.03
N GLU A 147 4.20 -4.89 18.00
CA GLU A 147 5.16 -4.28 18.89
C GLU A 147 4.57 -3.03 19.55
N VAL A 148 4.97 -2.74 20.80
CA VAL A 148 4.44 -1.59 21.57
C VAL A 148 4.64 -0.25 20.82
N MET A 149 5.80 -0.04 20.24
CA MET A 149 6.12 1.18 19.49
C MET A 149 5.24 1.37 18.24
N THR A 150 4.67 0.28 17.71
CA THR A 150 3.80 0.37 16.53
C THR A 150 2.40 0.86 16.89
N LEU A 151 1.90 0.53 18.09
CA LEU A 151 0.63 1.09 18.58
C LEU A 151 0.70 2.61 18.74
N GLN A 152 1.83 3.13 19.24
CA GLN A 152 2.02 4.58 19.31
C GLN A 152 2.05 5.20 17.92
N SER A 153 2.82 4.61 17.00
CA SER A 153 2.88 5.08 15.60
C SER A 153 1.51 5.06 14.91
N LEU A 154 0.65 4.09 15.22
CA LEU A 154 -0.72 4.04 14.68
C LEU A 154 -1.58 5.19 15.21
N ARG A 155 -1.47 5.53 16.50
CA ARG A 155 -2.17 6.69 17.08
C ARG A 155 -1.71 8.00 16.47
N ASP A 156 -0.40 8.20 16.36
CA ASP A 156 0.19 9.41 15.78
C ASP A 156 -0.21 9.55 14.30
N PHE A 157 -0.24 8.44 13.58
CA PHE A 157 -0.70 8.39 12.19
C PHE A 157 -2.18 8.77 12.07
N ALA A 158 -3.05 8.20 12.92
CA ALA A 158 -4.48 8.53 12.94
C ALA A 158 -4.73 10.02 13.24
N GLN A 159 -3.96 10.62 14.16
CA GLN A 159 -4.03 12.07 14.42
C GLN A 159 -3.61 12.90 13.20
N SER A 160 -2.54 12.50 12.52
CA SER A 160 -2.08 13.20 11.31
C SER A 160 -3.10 13.06 10.18
N MET A 161 -3.69 11.87 10.01
CA MET A 161 -4.74 11.62 9.02
C MET A 161 -5.99 12.47 9.29
N ALA A 162 -6.39 12.67 10.55
CA ALA A 162 -7.50 13.53 10.93
C ALA A 162 -7.33 14.99 10.48
N SER A 163 -6.09 15.45 10.30
CA SER A 163 -5.80 16.77 9.75
C SER A 163 -6.07 16.84 8.24
N ILE A 164 -5.84 15.75 7.51
CA ILE A 164 -6.16 15.64 6.08
C ILE A 164 -7.67 15.49 5.88
N GLN A 165 -8.35 14.71 6.72
CA GLN A 165 -9.80 14.49 6.64
C GLN A 165 -10.63 15.80 6.69
N LYS A 166 -10.10 16.87 7.28
CA LYS A 166 -10.74 18.20 7.25
C LYS A 166 -10.87 18.76 5.83
N TYR A 167 -9.98 18.39 4.93
CA TYR A 167 -9.94 18.86 3.53
C TYR A 167 -10.34 17.76 2.55
N HIS A 168 -10.26 16.49 2.97
CA HIS A 168 -10.63 15.31 2.20
C HIS A 168 -11.48 14.36 3.07
N PRO A 169 -12.78 14.66 3.28
CA PRO A 169 -13.64 13.92 4.21
C PRO A 169 -13.91 12.47 3.82
N GLN A 170 -13.64 12.10 2.57
CA GLN A 170 -13.84 10.74 2.07
C GLN A 170 -12.72 9.78 2.49
N LEU A 171 -11.58 10.32 2.95
CA LEU A 171 -10.48 9.49 3.43
C LEU A 171 -10.83 8.86 4.77
N ASP A 172 -10.73 7.55 4.90
CA ASP A 172 -10.94 6.87 6.19
C ASP A 172 -10.01 5.68 6.39
N LEU A 173 -9.79 5.31 7.68
CA LEU A 173 -9.05 4.11 8.07
C LEU A 173 -9.98 2.90 8.00
N HIS A 174 -9.92 2.17 6.90
CA HIS A 174 -10.79 1.02 6.65
C HIS A 174 -10.21 -0.30 7.17
N TYR A 175 -8.88 -0.45 7.17
CA TYR A 175 -8.24 -1.72 7.49
C TYR A 175 -7.03 -1.55 8.39
N VAL A 176 -7.03 -2.27 9.51
CA VAL A 176 -5.87 -2.46 10.39
C VAL A 176 -5.44 -3.91 10.28
N VAL A 177 -4.28 -4.14 9.69
CA VAL A 177 -3.76 -5.50 9.40
C VAL A 177 -2.61 -5.82 10.32
N PRO A 178 -2.80 -6.64 11.37
CA PRO A 178 -1.71 -7.10 12.21
C PRO A 178 -0.72 -7.94 11.38
N THR A 179 0.57 -7.60 11.43
CA THR A 179 1.64 -8.29 10.71
C THR A 179 2.63 -8.93 11.66
N PHE A 180 3.42 -9.88 11.15
CA PHE A 180 4.40 -10.65 11.92
C PHE A 180 3.81 -11.35 13.14
N PHE A 181 2.55 -11.79 13.05
CA PHE A 181 1.87 -12.43 14.16
C PHE A 181 2.49 -13.80 14.45
N ASP A 182 2.97 -13.98 15.68
CA ASP A 182 3.44 -15.26 16.20
C ASP A 182 2.71 -15.58 17.52
N ARG A 183 1.83 -16.61 17.50
CA ARG A 183 1.06 -17.05 18.68
C ARG A 183 1.92 -17.52 19.84
N ARG A 184 3.19 -17.88 19.59
CA ARG A 184 4.12 -18.31 20.65
C ARG A 184 4.64 -17.13 21.48
N VAL A 185 4.49 -15.90 20.97
CA VAL A 185 4.94 -14.67 21.61
C VAL A 185 3.76 -14.05 22.37
N ARG A 186 3.74 -14.21 23.70
CA ARG A 186 2.66 -13.70 24.57
C ARG A 186 2.36 -12.20 24.33
N LYS A 187 3.38 -11.40 24.10
CA LYS A 187 3.22 -9.96 23.87
C LYS A 187 2.47 -9.67 22.57
N SER A 188 2.60 -10.51 21.54
CA SER A 188 1.83 -10.39 20.30
C SER A 188 0.33 -10.57 20.53
N ASP A 189 -0.07 -11.52 21.37
CA ASP A 189 -1.46 -11.72 21.75
C ASP A 189 -2.02 -10.53 22.54
N GLU A 190 -1.27 -10.01 23.51
CA GLU A 190 -1.69 -8.84 24.30
C GLU A 190 -1.95 -7.61 23.41
N ILE A 191 -1.06 -7.35 22.44
CA ILE A 191 -1.21 -6.24 21.49
C ILE A 191 -2.37 -6.50 20.53
N PHE A 192 -2.51 -7.71 20.04
CA PHE A 192 -3.63 -8.09 19.18
C PHE A 192 -4.98 -7.85 19.88
N GLN A 193 -5.11 -8.23 21.14
CA GLN A 193 -6.32 -7.96 21.95
C GLN A 193 -6.59 -6.45 22.13
N GLN A 194 -5.53 -5.63 22.26
CA GLN A 194 -5.69 -4.17 22.33
C GLN A 194 -6.20 -3.61 20.99
N LEU A 195 -5.67 -4.11 19.87
CA LEU A 195 -6.16 -3.72 18.53
C LEU A 195 -7.61 -4.13 18.32
N THR A 196 -8.00 -5.34 18.76
CA THR A 196 -9.39 -5.81 18.67
C THR A 196 -10.37 -4.90 19.42
N LYS A 197 -9.96 -4.35 20.56
CA LYS A 197 -10.79 -3.43 21.34
C LYS A 197 -10.84 -2.01 20.71
N ALA A 198 -9.72 -1.57 20.13
CA ALA A 198 -9.59 -0.22 19.60
C ALA A 198 -10.16 -0.07 18.18
N PHE A 199 -10.15 -1.14 17.39
CA PHE A 199 -10.53 -1.13 15.97
C PHE A 199 -11.43 -2.34 15.64
N PRO A 200 -12.59 -2.51 16.30
CA PRO A 200 -13.40 -3.73 16.18
C PRO A 200 -13.91 -3.98 14.75
N GLU A 201 -14.16 -2.93 13.98
CA GLU A 201 -14.69 -3.00 12.61
C GLU A 201 -13.57 -3.06 11.56
N GLN A 202 -12.46 -2.35 11.80
CA GLN A 202 -11.34 -2.21 10.86
C GLN A 202 -10.34 -3.36 10.96
N LEU A 203 -10.34 -4.11 12.08
CA LEU A 203 -9.32 -5.14 12.32
C LEU A 203 -9.50 -6.34 11.39
N CYS A 204 -8.46 -6.60 10.62
CA CYS A 204 -8.37 -7.77 9.73
C CYS A 204 -7.75 -8.98 10.43
N SER A 205 -7.92 -10.16 9.83
CA SER A 205 -7.18 -11.35 10.21
C SER A 205 -5.67 -11.08 10.12
N PRO A 206 -4.87 -11.55 11.09
CA PRO A 206 -3.44 -11.25 11.11
C PRO A 206 -2.67 -11.99 10.02
N ILE A 207 -1.64 -11.32 9.48
CA ILE A 207 -0.61 -11.94 8.65
C ILE A 207 0.44 -12.55 9.58
N ARG A 208 0.53 -13.88 9.59
CA ARG A 208 1.46 -14.64 10.42
C ARG A 208 2.92 -14.37 10.00
N TYR A 209 3.83 -14.41 10.97
CA TYR A 209 5.26 -14.45 10.66
C TYR A 209 5.56 -15.64 9.74
N ASN A 210 6.12 -15.38 8.58
CA ASN A 210 6.41 -16.40 7.58
C ASN A 210 7.66 -16.01 6.77
N VAL A 211 8.70 -16.82 6.86
CA VAL A 211 9.98 -16.64 6.16
C VAL A 211 9.77 -16.57 4.63
N ARG A 212 8.81 -17.30 4.08
CA ARG A 212 8.51 -17.29 2.65
C ARG A 212 8.12 -15.91 2.12
N LEU A 213 7.46 -15.07 2.96
CA LEU A 213 7.14 -13.68 2.61
C LEU A 213 8.39 -12.79 2.47
N SER A 214 9.47 -13.09 3.19
CA SER A 214 10.73 -12.38 3.08
C SER A 214 11.63 -12.91 1.97
N GLU A 215 11.48 -14.17 1.59
CA GLU A 215 12.25 -14.82 0.51
C GLU A 215 11.70 -14.47 -0.89
N ALA A 216 10.37 -14.47 -1.06
CA ALA A 216 9.70 -14.30 -2.35
C ALA A 216 10.19 -13.07 -3.15
N PRO A 217 10.40 -11.87 -2.56
CA PRO A 217 10.94 -10.72 -3.28
C PRO A 217 12.33 -10.94 -3.86
N GLY A 218 13.15 -11.79 -3.25
CA GLY A 218 14.48 -12.14 -3.74
C GLY A 218 14.45 -12.93 -5.06
N TYR A 219 13.32 -13.55 -5.37
CA TYR A 219 13.06 -14.27 -6.61
C TYR A 219 12.16 -13.48 -7.58
N GLY A 220 11.80 -12.24 -7.25
CA GLY A 220 10.90 -11.42 -8.06
C GLY A 220 9.48 -11.99 -8.14
N GLN A 221 9.04 -12.69 -7.11
CA GLN A 221 7.77 -13.41 -7.05
C GLN A 221 6.87 -12.90 -5.92
N THR A 222 5.56 -12.95 -6.15
CA THR A 222 4.57 -12.79 -5.10
C THR A 222 4.53 -14.05 -4.23
N ILE A 223 3.90 -13.97 -3.04
CA ILE A 223 3.74 -15.16 -2.18
C ILE A 223 2.92 -16.25 -2.86
N PHE A 224 1.99 -15.88 -3.72
CA PHE A 224 1.12 -16.81 -4.45
C PHE A 224 1.88 -17.61 -5.52
N GLU A 225 2.96 -17.04 -6.07
CA GLU A 225 3.84 -17.71 -7.04
C GLU A 225 4.92 -18.51 -6.31
N TYR A 226 5.57 -17.90 -5.30
CA TYR A 226 6.72 -18.50 -4.62
C TYR A 226 6.35 -19.66 -3.71
N ALA A 227 5.27 -19.50 -2.92
CA ALA A 227 4.84 -20.50 -1.95
C ALA A 227 3.31 -20.51 -1.78
N PRO A 228 2.54 -20.97 -2.79
CA PRO A 228 1.07 -20.86 -2.84
C PRO A 228 0.33 -21.60 -1.72
N GLY A 229 0.96 -22.63 -1.13
CA GLY A 229 0.44 -23.39 0.01
C GLY A 229 0.91 -22.89 1.37
N SER A 230 1.67 -21.79 1.44
CA SER A 230 2.21 -21.28 2.70
C SER A 230 1.15 -20.58 3.54
N PRO A 231 1.35 -20.49 4.88
CA PRO A 231 0.51 -19.68 5.74
C PRO A 231 0.41 -18.21 5.29
N GLY A 232 1.49 -17.62 4.75
CA GLY A 232 1.48 -16.26 4.24
C GLY A 232 0.57 -16.09 3.02
N ALA A 233 0.54 -17.06 2.10
CA ALA A 233 -0.37 -17.05 0.96
C ALA A 233 -1.83 -17.18 1.41
N GLU A 234 -2.11 -18.03 2.39
CA GLU A 234 -3.45 -18.17 2.99
C GLU A 234 -3.91 -16.84 3.63
N ASP A 235 -3.05 -16.20 4.42
CA ASP A 235 -3.38 -14.98 5.12
C ASP A 235 -3.67 -13.82 4.15
N TYR A 236 -2.89 -13.68 3.07
CA TYR A 236 -3.16 -12.68 2.04
C TYR A 236 -4.40 -13.00 1.19
N ARG A 237 -4.79 -14.27 1.00
CA ARG A 237 -6.09 -14.61 0.39
C ARG A 237 -7.25 -14.11 1.26
N LYS A 238 -7.20 -14.36 2.58
CA LYS A 238 -8.22 -13.88 3.53
C LYS A 238 -8.34 -12.35 3.52
N LEU A 239 -7.20 -11.65 3.47
CA LEU A 239 -7.20 -10.19 3.36
C LEU A 239 -7.85 -9.73 2.05
N THR A 240 -7.52 -10.39 0.93
CA THR A 240 -8.12 -10.10 -0.38
C THR A 240 -9.62 -10.33 -0.37
N GLU A 241 -10.08 -11.45 0.17
CA GLU A 241 -11.50 -11.80 0.31
C GLU A 241 -12.25 -10.74 1.12
N ARG A 242 -11.73 -10.33 2.27
CA ARG A 242 -12.31 -9.28 3.10
C ARG A 242 -12.49 -7.96 2.33
N ILE A 243 -11.47 -7.52 1.60
CA ILE A 243 -11.51 -6.28 0.83
C ILE A 243 -12.53 -6.37 -0.32
N LEU A 244 -12.65 -7.53 -0.97
CA LEU A 244 -13.64 -7.75 -2.03
C LEU A 244 -15.08 -7.78 -1.49
N GLU A 245 -15.30 -8.36 -0.32
CA GLU A 245 -16.62 -8.43 0.33
C GLU A 245 -17.11 -7.03 0.71
N ASP A 246 -16.26 -6.22 1.34
CA ASP A 246 -16.60 -4.84 1.76
C ASP A 246 -16.93 -3.92 0.56
N GLY A 247 -16.46 -4.24 -0.64
CA GLY A 247 -16.79 -3.51 -1.87
C GLY A 247 -18.12 -3.92 -2.52
N ARG A 248 -18.80 -4.92 -1.98
CA ARG A 248 -20.10 -5.40 -2.48
C ARG A 248 -21.30 -4.93 -1.64
N ALA A 249 -21.01 -4.38 -0.47
CA ALA A 249 -22.00 -3.81 0.44
C ALA A 249 -22.25 -2.34 0.13
#